data_d92e28ebceff352c8a1b899e03e52d99
#
_entry.id   d92e28ebceff352c8a1b899e03e52d99
#
_cell.length_a   1.000
_cell.length_b   1.000
_cell.length_c   1.000
_cell.angle_alpha   90.00
_cell.angle_beta   90.00
_cell.angle_gamma   90.00
#
_symmetry.space_group_name_H-M   'P 1'
#
loop_
_entity.id
_entity.type
_entity.pdbx_description
1 polymer ?
#
loop_
_entity_poly.entity_id
_entity_poly.type
_entity_poly.pdbx_seq_one_letter_code
_entity_poly.pdbx_strand_id
1 'polypeptide(L)'
;MNDSLLLAVERTENLVRRGSHPRLSVILIVEGSPSYTMRALESIQNQDLYDLQIVVVCRGVVAGVHHSLEVAADRDIHIDLIDVEDPAPGACLRAGFAASRGSQIIVMNANEWFAPQSLSQMVDSSCDASADIVFPSVSLDRYDVHRERHSRVLDATSVSGDEDQAACLTQLVCCGLVRQSSGVLYDRALFEACLAHGDAFRTVSFLTFALSQAKRVSGCGRARFHAVAPSITETFDPTMFARLSDDIGALDRLADSLAVAGGGDQLKLVCQRYYYAGLVACIENLCLSPHGVSSIERSARLHDMLEAQRTRQMVAALKGNHRGLGLLYGSIASAKPTRCALYTHLSAFFNRSGAKTV
;
A
#
# COMPACT_ATOMS: atom_id res chain seq x y z
N MET A 1 3.72 52.77 -0.44
CA MET A 1 2.94 52.52 0.80
C MET A 1 2.04 51.28 0.69
N ASN A 2 2.03 50.60 -0.46
CA ASN A 2 1.17 49.43 -0.68
C ASN A 2 1.84 48.06 -0.41
N ASP A 3 3.17 47.93 -0.65
CA ASP A 3 3.81 46.60 -0.53
C ASP A 3 3.93 46.10 0.90
N SER A 4 4.15 46.99 1.88
CA SER A 4 4.22 46.58 3.29
C SER A 4 2.86 46.16 3.86
N LEU A 5 1.77 46.75 3.37
CA LEU A 5 0.41 46.39 3.75
C LEU A 5 -0.02 45.07 3.11
N LEU A 6 0.31 44.85 1.85
CA LEU A 6 0.07 43.57 1.16
C LEU A 6 0.83 42.41 1.86
N LEU A 7 2.10 42.58 2.17
CA LEU A 7 2.89 41.60 2.92
C LEU A 7 2.37 41.37 4.35
N ALA A 8 1.83 42.41 5.00
CA ALA A 8 1.23 42.25 6.33
C ALA A 8 -0.12 41.52 6.26
N VAL A 9 -0.95 41.80 5.24
CA VAL A 9 -2.21 41.11 5.01
C VAL A 9 -1.97 39.64 4.66
N GLU A 10 -1.02 39.35 3.75
CA GLU A 10 -0.62 37.97 3.43
C GLU A 10 -0.07 37.22 4.65
N ARG A 11 0.77 37.86 5.48
CA ARG A 11 1.25 37.26 6.74
C ARG A 11 0.11 37.00 7.73
N THR A 12 -0.86 37.89 7.81
CA THR A 12 -2.00 37.72 8.74
C THR A 12 -2.96 36.63 8.25
N GLU A 13 -3.24 36.58 6.94
CA GLU A 13 -4.01 35.50 6.34
C GLU A 13 -3.29 34.15 6.49
N ASN A 14 -1.98 34.12 6.32
CA ASN A 14 -1.14 32.93 6.53
C ASN A 14 -1.16 32.47 7.99
N LEU A 15 -1.12 33.38 8.96
CA LEU A 15 -1.25 33.06 10.38
C LEU A 15 -2.64 32.53 10.73
N VAL A 16 -3.70 33.09 10.15
CA VAL A 16 -5.07 32.65 10.34
C VAL A 16 -5.28 31.27 9.71
N ARG A 17 -4.74 31.02 8.50
CA ARG A 17 -4.80 29.72 7.85
C ARG A 17 -4.00 28.65 8.57
N ARG A 18 -2.80 28.97 9.10
CA ARG A 18 -2.04 28.06 9.98
C ARG A 18 -2.74 27.73 11.31
N GLY A 19 -3.60 28.59 11.78
CA GLY A 19 -4.47 28.36 12.95
C GLY A 19 -5.76 27.62 12.64
N SER A 20 -6.16 27.47 11.38
CA SER A 20 -7.31 26.68 10.99
C SER A 20 -7.03 25.19 11.13
N HIS A 21 -8.05 24.41 11.51
CA HIS A 21 -7.96 22.95 11.46
C HIS A 21 -8.23 22.50 10.02
N PRO A 22 -7.21 22.07 9.26
CA PRO A 22 -7.43 21.57 7.90
C PRO A 22 -8.32 20.34 7.94
N ARG A 23 -9.05 20.13 6.88
CA ARG A 23 -9.89 18.94 6.75
C ARG A 23 -9.05 17.69 6.54
N LEU A 24 -8.01 17.81 5.73
CA LEU A 24 -7.08 16.72 5.39
C LEU A 24 -5.63 17.12 5.67
N SER A 25 -4.86 16.22 6.28
CA SER A 25 -3.40 16.26 6.27
C SER A 25 -2.85 15.12 5.41
N VAL A 26 -2.02 15.47 4.42
CA VAL A 26 -1.26 14.49 3.64
C VAL A 26 0.16 14.46 4.19
N ILE A 27 0.59 13.30 4.70
CA ILE A 27 1.95 13.06 5.19
C ILE A 27 2.75 12.45 4.05
N LEU A 28 3.67 13.23 3.47
CA LEU A 28 4.59 12.80 2.44
C LEU A 28 5.93 12.40 3.06
N ILE A 29 6.24 11.10 3.05
CA ILE A 29 7.50 10.58 3.60
C ILE A 29 8.54 10.52 2.49
N VAL A 30 9.67 11.22 2.72
CA VAL A 30 10.82 11.29 1.80
C VAL A 30 12.04 10.70 2.50
N GLU A 31 12.46 9.51 2.06
CA GLU A 31 13.61 8.80 2.61
C GLU A 31 14.66 8.57 1.53
N GLY A 32 15.91 8.96 1.80
CA GLY A 32 17.02 8.83 0.85
C GLY A 32 16.90 9.80 -0.33
N SER A 33 16.97 9.29 -1.55
CA SER A 33 16.97 10.12 -2.78
C SER A 33 15.97 9.56 -3.81
N PRO A 34 14.65 9.59 -3.52
CA PRO A 34 13.69 9.09 -4.48
C PRO A 34 13.60 10.01 -5.70
N SER A 35 13.63 9.42 -6.89
CA SER A 35 13.65 10.14 -8.17
C SER A 35 12.36 10.93 -8.46
N TYR A 36 11.30 10.69 -7.70
CA TYR A 36 9.97 11.25 -7.99
C TYR A 36 9.45 12.20 -6.90
N THR A 37 10.30 12.63 -5.96
CA THR A 37 9.91 13.49 -4.81
C THR A 37 9.13 14.73 -5.23
N MET A 38 9.63 15.50 -6.17
CA MET A 38 8.95 16.72 -6.62
C MET A 38 7.62 16.40 -7.32
N ARG A 39 7.56 15.35 -8.12
CA ARG A 39 6.29 14.87 -8.70
C ARG A 39 5.27 14.50 -7.65
N ALA A 40 5.70 13.81 -6.58
CA ALA A 40 4.83 13.44 -5.47
C ALA A 40 4.25 14.71 -4.81
N LEU A 41 5.11 15.67 -4.46
CA LEU A 41 4.69 16.93 -3.86
C LEU A 41 3.76 17.73 -4.78
N GLU A 42 4.14 17.93 -6.05
CA GLU A 42 3.34 18.64 -7.04
C GLU A 42 1.97 17.99 -7.24
N SER A 43 1.88 16.67 -7.15
CA SER A 43 0.61 15.95 -7.28
C SER A 43 -0.37 16.25 -6.14
N ILE A 44 0.14 16.64 -4.96
CA ILE A 44 -0.69 17.06 -3.82
C ILE A 44 -1.03 18.55 -3.96
N GLN A 45 -0.06 19.39 -4.30
CA GLN A 45 -0.25 20.84 -4.46
C GLN A 45 -1.27 21.19 -5.57
N ASN A 46 -1.32 20.37 -6.64
CA ASN A 46 -2.23 20.58 -7.78
C ASN A 46 -3.63 19.95 -7.57
N GLN A 47 -3.99 19.59 -6.34
CA GLN A 47 -5.36 19.17 -6.03
C GLN A 47 -6.29 20.38 -5.85
N ASP A 48 -7.58 20.15 -6.04
CA ASP A 48 -8.64 21.14 -5.91
C ASP A 48 -9.22 21.25 -4.48
N LEU A 49 -8.45 20.85 -3.47
CA LEU A 49 -8.82 20.86 -2.05
C LEU A 49 -8.09 22.00 -1.32
N TYR A 50 -8.83 22.99 -0.84
CA TYR A 50 -8.25 24.17 -0.17
C TYR A 50 -7.93 23.95 1.31
N ASP A 51 -8.73 23.14 2.02
CA ASP A 51 -8.53 22.82 3.43
C ASP A 51 -7.53 21.65 3.60
N LEU A 52 -6.33 21.85 3.05
CA LEU A 52 -5.27 20.87 2.97
C LEU A 52 -4.05 21.31 3.77
N GLN A 53 -3.43 20.38 4.51
CA GLN A 53 -2.09 20.48 5.03
C GLN A 53 -1.20 19.43 4.38
N ILE A 54 0.00 19.80 3.99
CA ILE A 54 1.01 18.91 3.44
C ILE A 54 2.17 18.83 4.45
N VAL A 55 2.34 17.69 5.09
CA VAL A 55 3.45 17.46 6.03
C VAL A 55 4.52 16.66 5.31
N VAL A 56 5.60 17.32 4.90
CA VAL A 56 6.74 16.67 4.25
C VAL A 56 7.74 16.26 5.31
N VAL A 57 8.01 14.95 5.42
CA VAL A 57 8.92 14.39 6.43
C VAL A 57 10.15 13.83 5.73
N CYS A 58 11.30 14.43 6.00
CA CYS A 58 12.58 14.11 5.38
C CYS A 58 13.47 13.28 6.31
N ARG A 59 14.07 12.20 5.76
CA ARG A 59 15.10 11.41 6.45
C ARG A 59 16.21 11.00 5.48
N GLY A 60 17.43 11.44 5.77
CA GLY A 60 18.61 11.09 4.96
C GLY A 60 18.48 11.54 3.49
N VAL A 61 17.82 12.67 3.25
CA VAL A 61 17.58 13.23 1.91
C VAL A 61 18.83 13.94 1.42
N VAL A 62 19.18 13.77 0.14
CA VAL A 62 20.34 14.49 -0.45
C VAL A 62 20.07 16.00 -0.52
N ALA A 63 21.12 16.79 -0.30
CA ALA A 63 21.04 18.25 -0.17
C ALA A 63 20.28 18.96 -1.31
N GLY A 64 20.42 18.51 -2.55
CA GLY A 64 19.72 19.12 -3.69
C GLY A 64 18.21 18.92 -3.68
N VAL A 65 17.74 17.73 -3.24
CA VAL A 65 16.30 17.44 -3.08
C VAL A 65 15.76 18.20 -1.87
N HIS A 66 16.49 18.17 -0.74
CA HIS A 66 16.12 18.90 0.46
C HIS A 66 15.93 20.39 0.19
N HIS A 67 16.91 21.03 -0.48
CA HIS A 67 16.80 22.43 -0.87
C HIS A 67 15.58 22.72 -1.76
N SER A 68 15.24 21.82 -2.69
CA SER A 68 14.03 21.98 -3.51
C SER A 68 12.75 21.95 -2.68
N LEU A 69 12.72 21.12 -1.63
CA LEU A 69 11.60 21.02 -0.68
C LEU A 69 11.51 22.28 0.21
N GLU A 70 12.63 22.81 0.67
CA GLU A 70 12.69 24.10 1.40
C GLU A 70 12.09 25.23 0.56
N VAL A 71 12.55 25.36 -0.70
CA VAL A 71 12.00 26.37 -1.63
C VAL A 71 10.51 26.20 -1.88
N ALA A 72 10.02 24.96 -1.93
CA ALA A 72 8.60 24.70 -2.08
C ALA A 72 7.82 25.11 -0.82
N ALA A 73 8.33 24.78 0.37
CA ALA A 73 7.72 25.15 1.66
C ALA A 73 7.71 26.68 1.90
N ASP A 74 8.73 27.40 1.45
CA ASP A 74 8.79 28.86 1.53
C ASP A 74 7.72 29.53 0.64
N ARG A 75 7.31 28.88 -0.44
CA ARG A 75 6.33 29.41 -1.41
C ARG A 75 4.89 28.97 -1.15
N ASP A 76 4.70 27.88 -0.43
CA ASP A 76 3.39 27.29 -0.18
C ASP A 76 3.15 27.11 1.31
N ILE A 77 2.25 27.90 1.86
CA ILE A 77 1.89 27.90 3.29
C ILE A 77 1.24 26.63 3.78
N HIS A 78 0.76 25.77 2.87
CA HIS A 78 0.17 24.49 3.22
C HIS A 78 1.24 23.44 3.56
N ILE A 79 2.52 23.69 3.25
CA ILE A 79 3.63 22.78 3.46
C ILE A 79 4.28 23.04 4.81
N ASP A 80 4.31 22.01 5.65
CA ASP A 80 5.14 21.93 6.83
C ASP A 80 6.27 20.92 6.55
N LEU A 81 7.54 21.39 6.55
CA LEU A 81 8.72 20.55 6.32
C LEU A 81 9.35 20.15 7.65
N ILE A 82 9.64 18.87 7.81
CA ILE A 82 10.16 18.26 9.05
C ILE A 82 11.33 17.35 8.72
N ASP A 83 12.44 17.54 9.42
CA ASP A 83 13.59 16.66 9.38
C ASP A 83 13.56 15.65 10.53
N VAL A 84 13.85 14.39 10.23
CA VAL A 84 13.89 13.29 11.21
C VAL A 84 15.25 12.61 11.15
N GLU A 85 15.97 12.65 12.25
CA GLU A 85 17.26 11.97 12.42
C GLU A 85 17.13 10.54 12.98
N ASP A 86 16.01 10.26 13.68
CA ASP A 86 15.77 8.96 14.32
C ASP A 86 15.71 7.83 13.27
N PRO A 87 16.64 6.84 13.31
CA PRO A 87 16.66 5.72 12.38
C PRO A 87 15.57 4.67 12.66
N ALA A 88 14.82 4.79 13.76
CA ALA A 88 13.85 3.78 14.15
C ALA A 88 12.75 3.61 13.07
N PRO A 89 12.31 2.38 12.81
CA PRO A 89 11.19 2.13 11.93
C PRO A 89 9.94 2.92 12.36
N GLY A 90 9.29 3.57 11.41
CA GLY A 90 8.09 4.37 11.66
C GLY A 90 8.33 5.75 12.32
N ALA A 91 9.59 6.17 12.57
CA ALA A 91 9.89 7.49 13.15
C ALA A 91 9.34 8.62 12.26
N CYS A 92 9.55 8.55 10.94
CA CYS A 92 9.01 9.53 9.99
C CYS A 92 7.49 9.61 10.05
N LEU A 93 6.81 8.47 10.13
CA LEU A 93 5.35 8.43 10.23
C LEU A 93 4.85 9.08 11.53
N ARG A 94 5.47 8.74 12.66
CA ARG A 94 5.10 9.34 13.97
C ARG A 94 5.34 10.85 14.00
N ALA A 95 6.47 11.32 13.46
CA ALA A 95 6.77 12.74 13.36
C ALA A 95 5.75 13.47 12.47
N GLY A 96 5.46 12.91 11.30
CA GLY A 96 4.46 13.45 10.39
C GLY A 96 3.05 13.49 11.01
N PHE A 97 2.64 12.44 11.70
CA PHE A 97 1.35 12.42 12.39
C PHE A 97 1.29 13.45 13.53
N ALA A 98 2.35 13.58 14.33
CA ALA A 98 2.41 14.55 15.42
C ALA A 98 2.30 16.00 14.90
N ALA A 99 2.81 16.30 13.72
CA ALA A 99 2.71 17.63 13.11
C ALA A 99 1.40 17.83 12.33
N SER A 100 0.69 16.77 12.00
CA SER A 100 -0.56 16.86 11.25
C SER A 100 -1.69 17.43 12.12
N ARG A 101 -2.57 18.25 11.51
CA ARG A 101 -3.69 18.92 12.18
C ARG A 101 -5.07 18.56 11.58
N GLY A 102 -5.08 17.88 10.42
CA GLY A 102 -6.31 17.51 9.72
C GLY A 102 -7.15 16.53 10.51
N SER A 103 -8.46 16.61 10.34
CA SER A 103 -9.41 15.62 10.86
C SER A 103 -9.32 14.28 10.13
N GLN A 104 -8.74 14.29 8.94
CA GLN A 104 -8.46 13.12 8.11
C GLN A 104 -6.98 13.06 7.75
N ILE A 105 -6.44 11.86 7.59
CA ILE A 105 -5.03 11.59 7.34
C ILE A 105 -4.87 10.73 6.09
N ILE A 106 -3.95 11.13 5.23
CA ILE A 106 -3.40 10.28 4.16
C ILE A 106 -1.89 10.21 4.35
N VAL A 107 -1.31 9.04 4.15
CA VAL A 107 0.15 8.86 4.13
C VAL A 107 0.57 8.36 2.76
N MET A 108 1.64 8.93 2.22
CA MET A 108 2.24 8.48 0.97
C MET A 108 3.76 8.65 0.98
N ASN A 109 4.44 7.98 0.06
CA ASN A 109 5.89 8.11 -0.10
C ASN A 109 6.23 8.91 -1.36
N ALA A 110 7.49 9.33 -1.43
CA ALA A 110 8.00 10.19 -2.49
C ALA A 110 8.07 9.55 -3.90
N ASN A 111 7.72 8.27 -4.05
CA ASN A 111 7.58 7.59 -5.34
C ASN A 111 6.13 7.28 -5.72
N GLU A 112 5.18 7.90 -5.03
CA GLU A 112 3.75 7.76 -5.21
C GLU A 112 3.13 9.12 -5.55
N TRP A 113 1.99 9.16 -6.23
CA TRP A 113 1.33 10.42 -6.59
C TRP A 113 -0.18 10.23 -6.81
N PHE A 114 -0.93 11.30 -6.66
CA PHE A 114 -2.36 11.36 -6.96
C PHE A 114 -2.63 11.89 -8.38
N ALA A 115 -3.65 11.38 -9.03
CA ALA A 115 -4.24 12.04 -10.18
C ALA A 115 -5.00 13.32 -9.73
N PRO A 116 -5.23 14.28 -10.64
CA PRO A 116 -6.01 15.47 -10.31
C PRO A 116 -7.38 15.15 -9.71
N GLN A 117 -7.86 16.00 -8.79
CA GLN A 117 -9.17 15.89 -8.11
C GLN A 117 -9.35 14.65 -7.22
N SER A 118 -8.32 13.83 -7.03
CA SER A 118 -8.46 12.60 -6.25
C SER A 118 -8.70 12.87 -4.77
N LEU A 119 -8.05 13.89 -4.19
CA LEU A 119 -8.20 14.19 -2.77
C LEU A 119 -9.58 14.75 -2.44
N SER A 120 -10.11 15.68 -3.23
CA SER A 120 -11.47 16.20 -3.07
C SER A 120 -12.52 15.08 -3.17
N GLN A 121 -12.38 14.22 -4.19
CA GLN A 121 -13.30 13.08 -4.37
C GLN A 121 -13.28 12.10 -3.19
N MET A 122 -12.11 11.85 -2.59
CA MET A 122 -12.00 10.96 -1.41
C MET A 122 -12.60 11.61 -0.17
N VAL A 123 -12.34 12.89 0.03
CA VAL A 123 -12.91 13.66 1.15
C VAL A 123 -14.44 13.73 1.06
N ASP A 124 -14.98 13.97 -0.13
CA ASP A 124 -16.43 13.99 -0.38
C ASP A 124 -17.03 12.59 -0.14
N SER A 125 -16.39 11.53 -0.67
CA SER A 125 -16.81 10.15 -0.44
C SER A 125 -16.83 9.80 1.06
N SER A 126 -15.84 10.28 1.85
CA SER A 126 -15.83 10.08 3.30
C SER A 126 -17.03 10.76 3.97
N CYS A 127 -17.39 11.98 3.54
CA CYS A 127 -18.52 12.71 4.12
C CYS A 127 -19.86 12.09 3.75
N ASP A 128 -20.05 11.77 2.47
CA ASP A 128 -21.30 11.21 1.95
C ASP A 128 -21.61 9.86 2.61
N ALA A 129 -20.60 9.01 2.79
CA ALA A 129 -20.73 7.70 3.41
C ALA A 129 -20.51 7.72 4.93
N SER A 130 -20.10 8.84 5.54
CA SER A 130 -19.60 8.89 6.94
C SER A 130 -18.53 7.82 7.19
N ALA A 131 -17.61 7.65 6.23
CA ALA A 131 -16.65 6.56 6.24
C ALA A 131 -15.38 6.91 7.03
N ASP A 132 -14.93 5.97 7.86
CA ASP A 132 -13.69 6.08 8.63
C ASP A 132 -12.47 5.79 7.76
N ILE A 133 -12.65 4.99 6.70
CA ILE A 133 -11.62 4.64 5.72
C ILE A 133 -12.16 4.80 4.30
N VAL A 134 -11.40 5.49 3.43
CA VAL A 134 -11.72 5.58 2.00
C VAL A 134 -10.55 5.11 1.15
N PHE A 135 -10.79 4.10 0.32
CA PHE A 135 -9.81 3.57 -0.63
C PHE A 135 -9.95 4.26 -1.99
N PRO A 136 -8.87 4.82 -2.57
CA PRO A 136 -8.87 5.19 -3.97
C PRO A 136 -8.69 3.96 -4.85
N SER A 137 -9.03 4.03 -6.12
CA SER A 137 -8.50 3.08 -7.10
C SER A 137 -7.00 3.29 -7.27
N VAL A 138 -6.23 2.21 -7.29
CA VAL A 138 -4.77 2.27 -7.31
C VAL A 138 -4.23 1.77 -8.66
N SER A 139 -3.40 2.58 -9.32
CA SER A 139 -2.60 2.18 -10.46
C SER A 139 -1.23 1.72 -9.98
N LEU A 140 -0.97 0.42 -10.05
CA LEU A 140 0.34 -0.16 -9.77
C LEU A 140 1.16 -0.11 -11.04
N ASP A 141 2.13 0.81 -11.08
CA ASP A 141 3.03 0.99 -12.19
C ASP A 141 4.30 0.18 -11.97
N ARG A 142 4.62 -0.69 -12.91
CA ARG A 142 5.88 -1.44 -12.95
C ARG A 142 6.65 -1.04 -14.21
N TYR A 143 7.93 -0.80 -14.06
CA TYR A 143 8.83 -0.57 -15.18
C TYR A 143 9.64 -1.84 -15.43
N ASP A 144 9.70 -2.28 -16.68
CA ASP A 144 10.54 -3.40 -17.10
C ASP A 144 12.00 -2.95 -17.36
N VAL A 145 12.84 -3.89 -17.77
CA VAL A 145 14.26 -3.64 -18.10
C VAL A 145 14.45 -2.67 -19.27
N HIS A 146 13.44 -2.48 -20.12
CA HIS A 146 13.41 -1.52 -21.23
C HIS A 146 12.79 -0.19 -20.84
N ARG A 147 12.44 -0.01 -19.54
CA ARG A 147 11.70 1.14 -19.00
C ARG A 147 10.29 1.30 -19.57
N GLU A 148 9.72 0.26 -20.13
CA GLU A 148 8.33 0.24 -20.51
C GLU A 148 7.45 0.13 -19.26
N ARG A 149 6.40 0.97 -19.21
CA ARG A 149 5.47 1.03 -18.09
C ARG A 149 4.35 0.01 -18.28
N HIS A 150 4.22 -0.89 -17.34
CA HIS A 150 3.10 -1.82 -17.22
C HIS A 150 2.24 -1.41 -16.03
N SER A 151 0.99 -1.04 -16.27
CA SER A 151 0.09 -0.60 -15.21
C SER A 151 -1.00 -1.64 -14.97
N ARG A 152 -1.20 -2.00 -13.70
CA ARG A 152 -2.35 -2.77 -13.24
C ARG A 152 -3.22 -1.88 -12.34
N VAL A 153 -4.50 -1.82 -12.63
CA VAL A 153 -5.46 -1.07 -11.81
C VAL A 153 -6.09 -2.00 -10.77
N LEU A 154 -6.03 -1.59 -9.51
CA LEU A 154 -6.80 -2.14 -8.41
C LEU A 154 -8.01 -1.23 -8.24
N ASP A 155 -9.18 -1.72 -8.58
CA ASP A 155 -10.41 -0.92 -8.61
C ASP A 155 -11.10 -0.92 -7.23
N ALA A 156 -11.39 0.27 -6.72
CA ALA A 156 -12.08 0.46 -5.45
C ALA A 156 -13.60 0.65 -5.58
N THR A 157 -14.15 0.66 -6.79
CA THR A 157 -15.58 1.01 -7.02
C THR A 157 -16.55 0.11 -6.27
N SER A 158 -16.20 -1.17 -6.06
CA SER A 158 -17.04 -2.16 -5.38
C SER A 158 -16.83 -2.22 -3.86
N VAL A 159 -15.88 -1.47 -3.31
CA VAL A 159 -15.57 -1.52 -1.88
C VAL A 159 -16.64 -0.76 -1.10
N SER A 160 -17.39 -1.45 -0.25
CA SER A 160 -18.36 -0.87 0.69
C SER A 160 -18.44 -1.77 1.92
N GLY A 161 -18.47 -1.18 3.11
CA GLY A 161 -18.51 -1.85 4.39
C GLY A 161 -19.65 -1.36 5.30
N ASP A 162 -20.75 -0.85 4.72
CA ASP A 162 -21.83 -0.26 5.51
C ASP A 162 -22.63 -1.30 6.32
N GLU A 163 -22.79 -2.53 5.78
CA GLU A 163 -23.63 -3.55 6.41
C GLU A 163 -22.90 -4.90 6.57
N ASP A 164 -21.88 -5.19 5.74
CA ASP A 164 -21.15 -6.47 5.73
C ASP A 164 -19.65 -6.26 5.62
N GLN A 165 -18.98 -6.22 6.77
CA GLN A 165 -17.51 -6.12 6.84
C GLN A 165 -16.80 -7.31 6.20
N ALA A 166 -17.40 -8.51 6.23
CA ALA A 166 -16.82 -9.70 5.61
C ALA A 166 -16.85 -9.59 4.07
N ALA A 167 -17.94 -9.07 3.50
CA ALA A 167 -18.01 -8.76 2.08
C ALA A 167 -17.00 -7.68 1.68
N CYS A 168 -16.87 -6.61 2.48
CA CYS A 168 -15.87 -5.56 2.27
C CYS A 168 -14.44 -6.12 2.25
N LEU A 169 -14.06 -6.92 3.25
CA LEU A 169 -12.74 -7.55 3.30
C LEU A 169 -12.53 -8.50 2.11
N THR A 170 -13.56 -9.27 1.75
CA THR A 170 -13.52 -10.15 0.56
C THR A 170 -13.21 -9.33 -0.70
N GLN A 171 -13.87 -8.20 -0.89
CA GLN A 171 -13.63 -7.29 -2.01
C GLN A 171 -12.21 -6.72 -2.00
N LEU A 172 -11.73 -6.22 -0.85
CA LEU A 172 -10.37 -5.69 -0.67
C LEU A 172 -9.29 -6.73 -1.00
N VAL A 173 -9.49 -7.98 -0.58
CA VAL A 173 -8.57 -9.08 -0.91
C VAL A 173 -8.65 -9.42 -2.41
N CYS A 174 -9.84 -9.53 -2.98
CA CYS A 174 -10.04 -9.87 -4.40
C CYS A 174 -9.45 -8.84 -5.36
N CYS A 175 -9.63 -7.54 -5.08
CA CYS A 175 -9.06 -6.47 -5.91
C CYS A 175 -7.59 -6.20 -5.61
N GLY A 176 -7.04 -6.72 -4.49
CA GLY A 176 -5.65 -6.56 -4.08
C GLY A 176 -5.37 -5.31 -3.24
N LEU A 177 -6.39 -4.53 -2.89
CA LEU A 177 -6.26 -3.31 -2.07
C LEU A 177 -5.93 -3.61 -0.60
N VAL A 178 -6.09 -4.84 -0.14
CA VAL A 178 -5.74 -5.26 1.24
C VAL A 178 -4.26 -5.04 1.59
N ARG A 179 -3.39 -4.80 0.62
CA ARG A 179 -1.97 -4.44 0.79
C ARG A 179 -1.70 -2.94 0.69
N GLN A 180 -2.74 -2.16 0.44
CA GLN A 180 -2.59 -0.74 0.13
C GLN A 180 -3.00 0.09 1.34
N SER A 181 -2.04 0.48 2.17
CA SER A 181 -2.25 1.44 3.25
C SER A 181 -1.88 2.87 2.83
N SER A 182 -0.95 3.00 1.89
CA SER A 182 -0.50 4.28 1.33
C SER A 182 -1.56 4.84 0.37
N GLY A 183 -1.78 6.14 0.40
CA GLY A 183 -2.79 6.81 -0.43
C GLY A 183 -4.24 6.56 0.00
N VAL A 184 -4.47 5.83 1.09
CA VAL A 184 -5.78 5.61 1.70
C VAL A 184 -6.09 6.75 2.67
N LEU A 185 -7.32 7.21 2.68
CA LEU A 185 -7.79 8.22 3.64
C LEU A 185 -8.31 7.52 4.89
N TYR A 186 -7.87 8.00 6.03
CA TYR A 186 -8.28 7.52 7.35
C TYR A 186 -8.86 8.67 8.19
N ASP A 187 -9.88 8.38 8.97
CA ASP A 187 -10.25 9.24 10.10
C ASP A 187 -9.06 9.37 11.07
N ARG A 188 -8.86 10.57 11.64
CA ARG A 188 -7.69 10.85 12.49
C ARG A 188 -7.66 9.98 13.74
N ALA A 189 -8.81 9.82 14.42
CA ALA A 189 -8.86 9.05 15.66
C ALA A 189 -8.60 7.56 15.40
N LEU A 190 -9.11 7.04 14.29
CA LEU A 190 -8.83 5.68 13.83
C LEU A 190 -7.33 5.51 13.53
N PHE A 191 -6.73 6.46 12.80
CA PHE A 191 -5.30 6.39 12.44
C PHE A 191 -4.42 6.45 13.69
N GLU A 192 -4.76 7.29 14.67
CA GLU A 192 -4.07 7.36 15.97
C GLU A 192 -4.12 6.02 16.71
N ALA A 193 -5.28 5.38 16.76
CA ALA A 193 -5.44 4.05 17.35
C ALA A 193 -4.56 3.00 16.64
N CYS A 194 -4.46 3.07 15.31
CA CYS A 194 -3.58 2.19 14.53
C CYS A 194 -2.10 2.40 14.88
N LEU A 195 -1.66 3.64 15.01
CA LEU A 195 -0.28 3.95 15.41
C LEU A 195 0.02 3.46 16.84
N ALA A 196 -0.93 3.59 17.76
CA ALA A 196 -0.79 3.12 19.15
C ALA A 196 -0.75 1.59 19.24
N HIS A 197 -1.40 0.86 18.34
CA HIS A 197 -1.34 -0.60 18.26
C HIS A 197 0.06 -1.13 17.94
N GLY A 198 0.85 -0.36 17.21
CA GLY A 198 2.28 -0.62 16.98
C GLY A 198 2.60 -1.44 15.72
N ASP A 199 1.62 -1.83 14.93
CA ASP A 199 1.88 -2.48 13.64
C ASP A 199 2.59 -1.53 12.67
N ALA A 200 3.51 -2.08 11.89
CA ALA A 200 4.21 -1.31 10.89
C ALA A 200 3.25 -0.86 9.78
N PHE A 201 3.24 0.43 9.48
CA PHE A 201 2.51 0.97 8.34
C PHE A 201 2.95 0.27 7.04
N ARG A 202 2.03 0.12 6.08
CA ARG A 202 2.21 -0.63 4.83
C ARG A 202 2.27 -2.16 5.01
N THR A 203 1.83 -2.68 6.13
CA THR A 203 1.61 -4.11 6.33
C THR A 203 0.13 -4.45 6.25
N VAL A 204 -0.17 -5.70 5.96
CA VAL A 204 -1.55 -6.21 6.02
C VAL A 204 -2.05 -6.17 7.47
N SER A 205 -1.18 -6.37 8.46
CA SER A 205 -1.52 -6.27 9.89
C SER A 205 -2.05 -4.89 10.24
N PHE A 206 -1.38 -3.81 9.82
CA PHE A 206 -1.86 -2.44 10.03
C PHE A 206 -3.27 -2.25 9.45
N LEU A 207 -3.46 -2.65 8.19
CA LEU A 207 -4.73 -2.45 7.52
C LEU A 207 -5.84 -3.33 8.11
N THR A 208 -5.56 -4.58 8.47
CA THR A 208 -6.55 -5.46 9.11
C THR A 208 -6.94 -4.95 10.49
N PHE A 209 -6.01 -4.38 11.25
CA PHE A 209 -6.33 -3.70 12.51
C PHE A 209 -7.23 -2.47 12.25
N ALA A 210 -6.87 -1.61 11.29
CA ALA A 210 -7.70 -0.45 10.93
C ALA A 210 -9.12 -0.88 10.54
N LEU A 211 -9.27 -1.92 9.70
CA LEU A 211 -10.55 -2.46 9.29
C LEU A 211 -11.35 -3.05 10.47
N SER A 212 -10.69 -3.64 11.47
CA SER A 212 -11.37 -4.16 12.65
C SER A 212 -11.93 -3.08 13.57
N GLN A 213 -11.37 -1.87 13.51
CA GLN A 213 -11.81 -0.71 14.32
C GLN A 213 -12.76 0.21 13.55
N ALA A 214 -12.73 0.21 12.22
CA ALA A 214 -13.57 1.05 11.39
C ALA A 214 -15.03 0.63 11.48
N LYS A 215 -15.92 1.60 11.57
CA LYS A 215 -17.38 1.39 11.51
C LYS A 215 -17.86 1.35 10.05
N ARG A 216 -17.27 2.20 9.20
CA ARG A 216 -17.64 2.30 7.80
C ARG A 216 -16.40 2.42 6.91
N VAL A 217 -16.42 1.67 5.82
CA VAL A 217 -15.36 1.64 4.81
C VAL A 217 -15.98 1.93 3.45
N SER A 218 -15.37 2.80 2.67
CA SER A 218 -15.87 3.17 1.34
C SER A 218 -14.75 3.09 0.30
N GLY A 219 -15.12 2.80 -0.94
CA GLY A 219 -14.24 2.90 -2.10
C GLY A 219 -14.60 4.11 -2.96
N CYS A 220 -13.60 4.89 -3.33
CA CYS A 220 -13.73 6.00 -4.26
C CYS A 220 -13.13 5.62 -5.61
N GLY A 221 -13.92 4.93 -6.46
CA GLY A 221 -13.45 4.46 -7.77
C GLY A 221 -13.02 5.58 -8.74
N ARG A 222 -13.51 6.81 -8.53
CA ARG A 222 -13.12 8.00 -9.32
C ARG A 222 -11.74 8.52 -8.93
N ALA A 223 -11.39 8.48 -7.66
CA ALA A 223 -10.07 8.89 -7.18
C ALA A 223 -9.00 7.89 -7.65
N ARG A 224 -7.85 8.40 -8.12
CA ARG A 224 -6.74 7.60 -8.62
C ARG A 224 -5.46 7.91 -7.88
N PHE A 225 -4.87 6.86 -7.30
CA PHE A 225 -3.55 6.89 -6.68
C PHE A 225 -2.59 6.04 -7.51
N HIS A 226 -1.39 6.52 -7.72
CA HIS A 226 -0.34 5.82 -8.45
C HIS A 226 0.75 5.39 -7.50
N ALA A 227 1.11 4.12 -7.53
CA ALA A 227 2.21 3.55 -6.78
C ALA A 227 3.16 2.81 -7.72
N VAL A 228 4.46 2.98 -7.53
CA VAL A 228 5.46 2.22 -8.28
C VAL A 228 5.73 0.92 -7.54
N ALA A 229 5.37 -0.19 -8.18
CA ALA A 229 5.66 -1.52 -7.63
C ALA A 229 7.11 -1.89 -7.91
N PRO A 230 7.90 -2.30 -6.88
CA PRO A 230 9.23 -2.83 -7.12
C PRO A 230 9.13 -4.13 -7.93
N SER A 231 10.15 -4.40 -8.75
CA SER A 231 10.24 -5.70 -9.42
C SER A 231 10.59 -6.78 -8.38
N ILE A 232 9.73 -7.79 -8.27
CA ILE A 232 9.94 -8.91 -7.34
C ILE A 232 11.11 -9.82 -7.72
N THR A 233 11.68 -9.63 -8.91
CA THR A 233 12.78 -10.46 -9.44
C THR A 233 14.12 -9.75 -9.49
N GLU A 234 14.22 -8.46 -9.15
CA GLU A 234 15.49 -7.71 -9.21
C GLU A 234 16.46 -8.13 -8.14
N THR A 235 15.99 -8.33 -6.92
CA THR A 235 16.80 -8.78 -5.79
C THR A 235 16.11 -9.89 -5.03
N PHE A 236 16.90 -10.86 -4.54
CA PHE A 236 16.39 -11.88 -3.64
C PHE A 236 16.10 -11.27 -2.25
N ASP A 237 14.87 -11.43 -1.78
CA ASP A 237 14.44 -11.01 -0.45
C ASP A 237 14.18 -12.23 0.44
N PRO A 238 15.09 -12.54 1.37
CA PRO A 238 14.96 -13.72 2.24
C PRO A 238 13.78 -13.62 3.23
N THR A 239 13.24 -12.42 3.46
CA THR A 239 12.17 -12.17 4.43
C THR A 239 10.77 -12.26 3.82
N MET A 240 10.68 -12.35 2.50
CA MET A 240 9.40 -12.26 1.77
C MET A 240 8.40 -13.36 2.20
N PHE A 241 8.87 -14.58 2.44
CA PHE A 241 8.01 -15.69 2.88
C PHE A 241 7.53 -15.53 4.32
N ALA A 242 8.39 -15.02 5.22
CA ALA A 242 7.99 -14.71 6.60
C ALA A 242 6.92 -13.63 6.62
N ARG A 243 7.11 -12.54 5.87
CA ARG A 243 6.10 -11.47 5.74
C ARG A 243 4.78 -11.99 5.18
N LEU A 244 4.80 -12.89 4.18
CA LEU A 244 3.58 -13.51 3.68
C LEU A 244 2.85 -14.30 4.78
N SER A 245 3.59 -14.99 5.65
CA SER A 245 3.03 -15.74 6.78
C SER A 245 2.39 -14.81 7.82
N ASP A 246 3.01 -13.67 8.10
CA ASP A 246 2.46 -12.64 8.99
C ASP A 246 1.20 -12.01 8.39
N ASP A 247 1.23 -11.65 7.11
CA ASP A 247 0.11 -11.07 6.36
C ASP A 247 -1.11 -11.99 6.42
N ILE A 248 -0.93 -13.28 6.12
CA ILE A 248 -2.05 -14.24 6.12
C ILE A 248 -2.54 -14.50 7.54
N GLY A 249 -1.67 -14.51 8.53
CA GLY A 249 -2.05 -14.64 9.93
C GLY A 249 -2.93 -13.48 10.39
N ALA A 250 -2.65 -12.25 9.94
CA ALA A 250 -3.48 -11.08 10.21
C ALA A 250 -4.86 -11.18 9.53
N LEU A 251 -4.88 -11.58 8.25
CA LEU A 251 -6.13 -11.81 7.50
C LEU A 251 -7.00 -12.90 8.12
N ASP A 252 -6.40 -14.02 8.54
CA ASP A 252 -7.14 -15.13 9.16
C ASP A 252 -7.77 -14.68 10.49
N ARG A 253 -7.05 -13.96 11.34
CA ARG A 253 -7.61 -13.43 12.61
C ARG A 253 -8.80 -12.51 12.35
N LEU A 254 -8.71 -11.62 11.38
CA LEU A 254 -9.82 -10.73 11.02
C LEU A 254 -10.98 -11.55 10.40
N ALA A 255 -10.68 -12.47 9.49
CA ALA A 255 -11.69 -13.34 8.88
C ALA A 255 -12.43 -14.21 9.91
N ASP A 256 -11.72 -14.76 10.89
CA ASP A 256 -12.34 -15.57 11.96
C ASP A 256 -13.22 -14.70 12.86
N SER A 257 -12.83 -13.45 13.17
CA SER A 257 -13.67 -12.52 13.93
C SER A 257 -14.97 -12.17 13.20
N LEU A 258 -14.91 -12.01 11.88
CA LEU A 258 -16.06 -11.69 11.03
C LEU A 258 -16.93 -12.94 10.72
N ALA A 259 -16.36 -14.14 10.69
CA ALA A 259 -17.09 -15.39 10.43
C ALA A 259 -18.13 -15.69 11.51
N VAL A 260 -17.92 -15.24 12.74
CA VAL A 260 -18.91 -15.33 13.82
C VAL A 260 -20.22 -14.59 13.47
N ALA A 261 -20.14 -13.61 12.56
CA ALA A 261 -21.29 -12.82 12.08
C ALA A 261 -21.99 -13.40 10.84
N GLY A 262 -21.53 -14.53 10.26
CA GLY A 262 -22.31 -15.28 9.23
C GLY A 262 -21.77 -15.28 7.79
N GLY A 263 -20.58 -14.71 7.50
CA GLY A 263 -20.04 -14.56 6.11
C GLY A 263 -18.75 -15.33 5.78
N GLY A 264 -18.42 -16.43 6.50
CA GLY A 264 -17.06 -16.95 6.58
C GLY A 264 -16.47 -17.74 5.40
N ASP A 265 -17.25 -18.51 4.66
CA ASP A 265 -16.66 -19.52 3.73
C ASP A 265 -16.05 -18.89 2.47
N GLN A 266 -16.71 -17.91 1.89
CA GLN A 266 -16.19 -17.20 0.72
C GLN A 266 -14.91 -16.43 1.05
N LEU A 267 -14.89 -15.72 2.18
CA LEU A 267 -13.73 -14.98 2.66
C LEU A 267 -12.54 -15.91 2.90
N LYS A 268 -12.76 -17.05 3.56
CA LYS A 268 -11.71 -18.05 3.77
C LYS A 268 -11.11 -18.55 2.47
N LEU A 269 -11.94 -18.84 1.46
CA LEU A 269 -11.47 -19.26 0.14
C LEU A 269 -10.61 -18.16 -0.54
N VAL A 270 -11.03 -16.91 -0.45
CA VAL A 270 -10.32 -15.77 -1.00
C VAL A 270 -8.97 -15.57 -0.29
N CYS A 271 -8.90 -15.72 1.03
CA CYS A 271 -7.64 -15.69 1.78
C CYS A 271 -6.68 -16.83 1.35
N GLN A 272 -7.19 -18.03 1.04
CA GLN A 272 -6.35 -19.11 0.50
C GLN A 272 -5.77 -18.75 -0.89
N ARG A 273 -6.57 -18.14 -1.76
CA ARG A 273 -6.08 -17.66 -3.08
C ARG A 273 -5.06 -16.53 -2.94
N TYR A 274 -5.27 -15.63 -2.00
CA TYR A 274 -4.30 -14.59 -1.66
C TYR A 274 -2.96 -15.18 -1.22
N TYR A 275 -3.00 -16.15 -0.27
CA TYR A 275 -1.79 -16.84 0.16
C TYR A 275 -1.10 -17.57 -1.00
N TYR A 276 -1.86 -18.25 -1.86
CA TYR A 276 -1.33 -18.90 -3.05
C TYR A 276 -0.59 -17.92 -3.96
N ALA A 277 -1.19 -16.78 -4.28
CA ALA A 277 -0.56 -15.75 -5.12
C ALA A 277 0.72 -15.19 -4.48
N GLY A 278 0.72 -14.96 -3.18
CA GLY A 278 1.90 -14.55 -2.41
C GLY A 278 3.00 -15.61 -2.41
N LEU A 279 2.64 -16.88 -2.24
CA LEU A 279 3.59 -18.00 -2.30
C LEU A 279 4.23 -18.13 -3.68
N VAL A 280 3.46 -17.98 -4.77
CA VAL A 280 4.00 -17.94 -6.14
C VAL A 280 5.02 -16.81 -6.27
N ALA A 281 4.72 -15.61 -5.78
CA ALA A 281 5.65 -14.48 -5.80
C ALA A 281 6.93 -14.76 -4.99
N CYS A 282 6.85 -15.44 -3.84
CA CYS A 282 8.03 -15.88 -3.06
C CYS A 282 8.88 -16.89 -3.85
N ILE A 283 8.25 -17.84 -4.52
CA ILE A 283 8.94 -18.83 -5.36
C ILE A 283 9.61 -18.14 -6.56
N GLU A 284 8.94 -17.21 -7.21
CA GLU A 284 9.50 -16.40 -8.31
C GLU A 284 10.71 -15.56 -7.84
N ASN A 285 10.58 -14.88 -6.70
CA ASN A 285 11.69 -14.11 -6.12
C ASN A 285 12.91 -15.00 -5.83
N LEU A 286 12.68 -16.19 -5.28
CA LEU A 286 13.77 -17.13 -4.97
C LEU A 286 14.42 -17.74 -6.24
N CYS A 287 13.61 -18.04 -7.27
CA CYS A 287 14.09 -18.77 -8.46
C CYS A 287 14.63 -17.85 -9.56
N LEU A 288 14.08 -16.64 -9.71
CA LEU A 288 14.34 -15.75 -10.86
C LEU A 288 15.28 -14.60 -10.54
N SER A 289 15.58 -14.30 -9.27
CA SER A 289 16.47 -13.20 -8.91
C SER A 289 17.91 -13.47 -9.40
N PRO A 290 18.54 -12.51 -10.12
CA PRO A 290 19.85 -12.69 -10.74
C PRO A 290 20.98 -12.88 -9.72
N HIS A 291 20.85 -12.29 -8.53
CA HIS A 291 21.79 -12.42 -7.41
C HIS A 291 21.22 -13.36 -6.34
N GLY A 292 20.80 -14.53 -6.79
CA GLY A 292 20.13 -15.51 -5.95
C GLY A 292 21.07 -16.34 -5.11
N VAL A 293 20.48 -17.21 -4.34
CA VAL A 293 21.14 -18.22 -3.49
C VAL A 293 21.68 -19.41 -4.31
N SER A 294 22.54 -20.22 -3.71
CA SER A 294 23.04 -21.44 -4.33
C SER A 294 21.89 -22.43 -4.66
N SER A 295 22.14 -23.37 -5.57
CA SER A 295 21.12 -24.38 -5.94
C SER A 295 20.70 -25.25 -4.76
N ILE A 296 21.61 -25.54 -3.84
CA ILE A 296 21.32 -26.31 -2.62
C ILE A 296 20.42 -25.53 -1.68
N GLU A 297 20.76 -24.28 -1.42
CA GLU A 297 19.98 -23.38 -0.57
C GLU A 297 18.59 -23.10 -1.17
N ARG A 298 18.53 -22.89 -2.49
CA ARG A 298 17.26 -22.73 -3.20
C ARG A 298 16.34 -23.93 -3.01
N SER A 299 16.88 -25.14 -3.16
CA SER A 299 16.13 -26.38 -2.97
C SER A 299 15.62 -26.53 -1.54
N ALA A 300 16.46 -26.22 -0.54
CA ALA A 300 16.08 -26.25 0.86
C ALA A 300 14.95 -25.24 1.16
N ARG A 301 15.11 -23.97 0.74
CA ARG A 301 14.07 -22.93 0.95
C ARG A 301 12.76 -23.26 0.24
N LEU A 302 12.82 -23.81 -0.99
CA LEU A 302 11.62 -24.29 -1.68
C LEU A 302 10.95 -25.42 -0.90
N HIS A 303 11.73 -26.37 -0.39
CA HIS A 303 11.19 -27.46 0.44
C HIS A 303 10.47 -26.89 1.66
N ASP A 304 11.09 -25.97 2.40
CA ASP A 304 10.49 -25.34 3.58
C ASP A 304 9.18 -24.61 3.25
N MET A 305 9.16 -23.84 2.14
CA MET A 305 7.94 -23.17 1.68
C MET A 305 6.81 -24.14 1.33
N LEU A 306 7.14 -25.26 0.66
CA LEU A 306 6.18 -26.23 0.19
C LEU A 306 5.65 -27.12 1.32
N GLU A 307 6.46 -27.44 2.32
CA GLU A 307 6.09 -28.27 3.48
C GLU A 307 5.52 -27.44 4.64
N ALA A 308 5.58 -26.11 4.57
CA ALA A 308 5.00 -25.28 5.59
C ALA A 308 3.53 -25.65 5.84
N GLN A 309 3.14 -25.77 7.10
CA GLN A 309 1.78 -26.18 7.51
C GLN A 309 0.71 -25.36 6.78
N ARG A 310 0.92 -24.05 6.67
CA ARG A 310 -0.01 -23.15 5.98
C ARG A 310 -0.14 -23.47 4.49
N THR A 311 0.95 -23.81 3.82
CA THR A 311 0.95 -24.25 2.42
C THR A 311 0.15 -25.54 2.24
N ARG A 312 0.30 -26.51 3.13
CA ARG A 312 -0.46 -27.76 3.10
C ARG A 312 -1.95 -27.52 3.34
N GLN A 313 -2.32 -26.65 4.28
CA GLN A 313 -3.70 -26.24 4.53
C GLN A 313 -4.33 -25.56 3.30
N MET A 314 -3.61 -24.63 2.66
CA MET A 314 -4.04 -23.97 1.44
C MET A 314 -4.28 -24.96 0.30
N VAL A 315 -3.35 -25.89 0.07
CA VAL A 315 -3.50 -26.94 -0.96
C VAL A 315 -4.75 -27.78 -0.70
N ALA A 316 -4.99 -28.18 0.55
CA ALA A 316 -6.19 -28.93 0.92
C ALA A 316 -7.47 -28.14 0.66
N ALA A 317 -7.51 -26.87 1.05
CA ALA A 317 -8.67 -25.97 0.86
C ALA A 317 -8.96 -25.69 -0.63
N LEU A 318 -7.92 -25.57 -1.47
CA LEU A 318 -8.07 -25.26 -2.90
C LEU A 318 -8.25 -26.51 -3.78
N LYS A 319 -8.20 -27.74 -3.24
CA LYS A 319 -8.26 -28.99 -4.01
C LYS A 319 -9.44 -29.08 -4.98
N GLY A 320 -10.62 -28.57 -4.59
CA GLY A 320 -11.82 -28.50 -5.44
C GLY A 320 -11.96 -27.20 -6.25
N ASN A 321 -11.18 -26.17 -5.93
CA ASN A 321 -11.31 -24.80 -6.42
C ASN A 321 -10.03 -24.26 -7.08
N HIS A 322 -9.21 -25.15 -7.66
CA HIS A 322 -7.90 -24.82 -8.23
C HIS A 322 -7.96 -24.31 -9.68
N ARG A 323 -9.12 -24.25 -10.31
CA ARG A 323 -9.26 -23.70 -11.67
C ARG A 323 -8.78 -22.25 -11.71
N GLY A 324 -7.92 -21.95 -12.70
CA GLY A 324 -7.35 -20.61 -12.87
C GLY A 324 -6.11 -20.29 -12.02
N LEU A 325 -5.57 -21.25 -11.22
CA LEU A 325 -4.36 -21.05 -10.42
C LEU A 325 -3.04 -21.25 -11.21
N GLY A 326 -3.12 -21.66 -12.48
CA GLY A 326 -1.97 -21.82 -13.35
C GLY A 326 -1.15 -23.11 -13.10
N LEU A 327 -0.03 -23.23 -13.82
CA LEU A 327 0.80 -24.44 -13.88
C LEU A 327 1.52 -24.76 -12.56
N LEU A 328 1.82 -23.75 -11.75
CA LEU A 328 2.58 -23.93 -10.51
C LEU A 328 1.77 -24.68 -9.42
N TYR A 329 0.43 -24.58 -9.44
CA TYR A 329 -0.39 -25.22 -8.41
C TYR A 329 -0.11 -26.73 -8.25
N GLY A 330 -0.04 -27.47 -9.36
CA GLY A 330 0.23 -28.91 -9.32
C GLY A 330 1.60 -29.26 -8.72
N SER A 331 2.60 -28.42 -8.95
CA SER A 331 3.94 -28.60 -8.39
C SER A 331 3.98 -28.28 -6.90
N ILE A 332 3.29 -27.22 -6.46
CA ILE A 332 3.13 -26.85 -5.06
C ILE A 332 2.33 -27.96 -4.33
N ALA A 333 1.23 -28.43 -4.91
CA ALA A 333 0.40 -29.47 -4.34
C ALA A 333 1.16 -30.79 -4.14
N SER A 334 2.08 -31.11 -5.06
CA SER A 334 2.91 -32.33 -4.98
C SER A 334 4.18 -32.18 -4.16
N ALA A 335 4.45 -30.99 -3.59
CA ALA A 335 5.64 -30.65 -2.80
C ALA A 335 6.97 -31.03 -3.47
N LYS A 336 7.09 -30.78 -4.78
CA LYS A 336 8.31 -31.12 -5.54
C LYS A 336 9.13 -29.87 -5.86
N PRO A 337 10.21 -29.53 -5.10
CA PRO A 337 11.02 -28.33 -5.30
C PRO A 337 11.57 -28.20 -6.73
N THR A 338 12.07 -29.29 -7.30
CA THR A 338 12.63 -29.31 -8.67
C THR A 338 11.59 -28.97 -9.73
N ARG A 339 10.35 -29.46 -9.58
CA ARG A 339 9.25 -29.11 -10.48
C ARG A 339 8.82 -27.65 -10.32
N CYS A 340 8.75 -27.15 -9.09
CA CYS A 340 8.44 -25.73 -8.86
C CYS A 340 9.48 -24.83 -9.53
N ALA A 341 10.76 -25.08 -9.35
CA ALA A 341 11.82 -24.30 -9.99
C ALA A 341 11.71 -24.36 -11.52
N LEU A 342 11.52 -25.55 -12.10
CA LEU A 342 11.39 -25.74 -13.55
C LEU A 342 10.19 -24.95 -14.11
N TYR A 343 9.01 -25.10 -13.51
CA TYR A 343 7.80 -24.40 -14.01
C TYR A 343 7.88 -22.89 -13.81
N THR A 344 8.56 -22.40 -12.77
CA THR A 344 8.80 -20.98 -12.57
C THR A 344 9.64 -20.40 -13.72
N HIS A 345 10.72 -21.07 -14.10
CA HIS A 345 11.54 -20.62 -15.24
C HIS A 345 10.79 -20.72 -16.57
N LEU A 346 10.00 -21.78 -16.79
CA LEU A 346 9.19 -21.92 -18.00
C LEU A 346 8.11 -20.81 -18.08
N SER A 347 7.40 -20.53 -16.99
CA SER A 347 6.41 -19.45 -16.92
C SER A 347 7.04 -18.09 -17.24
N ALA A 348 8.20 -17.80 -16.66
CA ALA A 348 8.94 -16.57 -16.94
C ALA A 348 9.38 -16.46 -18.40
N PHE A 349 9.78 -17.56 -19.02
CA PHE A 349 10.15 -17.60 -20.43
C PHE A 349 8.95 -17.29 -21.34
N PHE A 350 7.81 -17.93 -21.11
CA PHE A 350 6.59 -17.71 -21.91
C PHE A 350 6.04 -16.30 -21.73
N ASN A 351 6.09 -15.73 -20.52
CA ASN A 351 5.66 -14.35 -20.26
C ASN A 351 6.56 -13.31 -20.97
N ARG A 352 7.88 -13.59 -21.12
CA ARG A 352 8.82 -12.74 -21.87
C ARG A 352 8.60 -12.81 -23.37
N SER A 353 8.15 -13.94 -23.90
CA SER A 353 7.91 -14.16 -25.34
C SER A 353 6.53 -13.67 -25.83
N GLY A 354 5.76 -12.98 -25.00
CA GLY A 354 4.45 -12.43 -25.38
C GLY A 354 3.36 -13.46 -25.63
N ALA A 355 3.63 -14.74 -25.38
CA ALA A 355 2.61 -15.79 -25.41
C ALA A 355 1.75 -15.66 -24.16
N LYS A 356 0.57 -15.05 -24.30
CA LYS A 356 -0.46 -15.08 -23.25
C LYS A 356 -0.78 -16.54 -22.95
N THR A 357 -0.26 -17.06 -21.84
CA THR A 357 -0.80 -18.29 -21.26
C THR A 357 -2.17 -17.95 -20.69
N VAL A 358 -3.22 -18.41 -21.36
CA VAL A 358 -4.61 -18.40 -20.94
C VAL A 358 -4.78 -19.21 -19.66
#